data_968b7c7c9aa82edc39a4798993859927
#
_entry.id   968b7c7c9aa82edc39a4798993859927
#
_cell.length_a   1.000
_cell.length_b   1.000
_cell.length_c   1.000
_cell.angle_alpha   90.00
_cell.angle_beta   90.00
_cell.angle_gamma   90.00
#
_symmetry.space_group_name_H-M   'P 1'
#
loop_
_entity.id
_entity.type
_entity.pdbx_description
1 polymer ?
#
loop_
_entity_poly.entity_id
_entity_poly.type
_entity_poly.pdbx_seq_one_letter_code
_entity_poly.pdbx_strand_id
1 'polypeptide(L)'
;MAQNALRIGWIGAGRMGLPMARRLIKAGHDVSVWNRTAAKAEPLKAAGGKIVKRAADLAGVDVVFSIVSTGKDLEQVYFGAEGAAAGGKGKVPGLFVDCSTIAVEESAAIREKLRAAGADYIAAPVSGNASVIVAGKLSAVASGPEAAFRKAEPLIKVFAPNGVSYVGEGELARVCKIAHNVMLGVVIENLIEITLLANKMGVPREAFLAFLNNSVMGSMFTRYKSPALVNLDWKTTFTPELLRKDLDLGLELGREQGVTMPVTAAAREVLQSHIAAAKQRGDAAKVLAADFAAMAETMAQASGMKLASENKPVPTGLER
;
A
#
# COMPACT_ATOMS: atom_id res chain seq x y z
N MET A 1 18.81 27.16 -6.20
CA MET A 1 17.67 27.70 -6.98
C MET A 1 16.41 27.19 -6.30
N ALA A 2 15.54 28.08 -5.80
CA ALA A 2 14.25 27.68 -5.25
C ALA A 2 13.44 27.01 -6.38
N GLN A 3 13.18 25.70 -6.26
CA GLN A 3 12.22 25.04 -7.12
C GLN A 3 10.87 25.74 -6.88
N ASN A 4 10.27 26.29 -7.94
CA ASN A 4 8.92 26.85 -7.85
C ASN A 4 8.02 25.83 -7.18
N ALA A 5 7.41 26.20 -6.06
CA ALA A 5 6.50 25.33 -5.32
C ALA A 5 5.33 24.94 -6.24
N LEU A 6 5.26 23.66 -6.62
CA LEU A 6 4.17 23.16 -7.44
C LEU A 6 2.88 23.09 -6.61
N ARG A 7 1.74 23.41 -7.24
CA ARG A 7 0.41 23.21 -6.67
C ARG A 7 0.03 21.74 -6.85
N ILE A 8 -0.16 21.05 -5.76
CA ILE A 8 -0.42 19.62 -5.75
C ILE A 8 -1.82 19.36 -5.23
N GLY A 9 -2.60 18.57 -5.96
CA GLY A 9 -3.82 17.94 -5.48
C GLY A 9 -3.47 16.58 -4.86
N TRP A 10 -4.05 16.28 -3.72
CA TRP A 10 -3.90 14.99 -3.07
C TRP A 10 -5.27 14.38 -2.77
N ILE A 11 -5.53 13.18 -3.28
CA ILE A 11 -6.76 12.42 -3.08
C ILE A 11 -6.47 11.20 -2.23
N GLY A 12 -7.13 11.11 -1.06
CA GLY A 12 -7.02 9.99 -0.14
C GLY A 12 -6.06 10.26 1.02
N ALA A 13 -6.62 10.54 2.21
CA ALA A 13 -5.91 10.76 3.47
C ALA A 13 -6.10 9.57 4.43
N GLY A 14 -5.97 8.34 3.90
CA GLY A 14 -5.96 7.13 4.68
C GLY A 14 -4.60 6.88 5.36
N ARG A 15 -4.39 5.65 5.88
CA ARG A 15 -3.16 5.25 6.59
C ARG A 15 -1.88 5.55 5.81
N MET A 16 -1.90 5.36 4.50
CA MET A 16 -0.75 5.63 3.62
C MET A 16 -0.72 7.07 3.13
N GLY A 17 -1.85 7.56 2.63
CA GLY A 17 -1.92 8.87 1.97
C GLY A 17 -1.62 10.03 2.90
N LEU A 18 -2.06 9.97 4.17
CA LEU A 18 -1.81 11.03 5.14
C LEU A 18 -0.30 11.30 5.36
N PRO A 19 0.55 10.30 5.69
CA PRO A 19 1.99 10.54 5.85
C PRO A 19 2.69 10.88 4.52
N MET A 20 2.23 10.39 3.36
CA MET A 20 2.78 10.74 2.05
C MET A 20 2.52 12.22 1.73
N ALA A 21 1.26 12.67 1.82
CA ALA A 21 0.90 14.08 1.61
C ALA A 21 1.64 15.00 2.58
N ARG A 22 1.78 14.61 3.84
CA ARG A 22 2.54 15.38 4.84
C ARG A 22 4.00 15.59 4.43
N ARG A 23 4.63 14.62 3.77
CA ARG A 23 6.02 14.78 3.29
C ARG A 23 6.10 15.83 2.18
N LEU A 24 5.15 15.88 1.26
CA LEU A 24 5.08 16.90 0.21
C LEU A 24 4.87 18.31 0.82
N ILE A 25 3.97 18.43 1.80
CA ILE A 25 3.75 19.70 2.52
C ILE A 25 5.05 20.14 3.22
N LYS A 26 5.72 19.24 3.94
CA LYS A 26 6.99 19.54 4.63
C LYS A 26 8.13 19.89 3.67
N ALA A 27 8.07 19.42 2.43
CA ALA A 27 9.02 19.79 1.38
C ALA A 27 8.73 21.18 0.76
N GLY A 28 7.70 21.88 1.23
CA GLY A 28 7.36 23.25 0.81
C GLY A 28 6.40 23.34 -0.37
N HIS A 29 5.78 22.24 -0.79
CA HIS A 29 4.77 22.27 -1.85
C HIS A 29 3.42 22.79 -1.34
N ASP A 30 2.67 23.50 -2.20
CA ASP A 30 1.28 23.89 -1.95
C ASP A 30 0.36 22.71 -2.21
N VAL A 31 -0.09 22.03 -1.13
CA VAL A 31 -0.88 20.80 -1.22
C VAL A 31 -2.33 21.04 -0.82
N SER A 32 -3.23 20.85 -1.78
CA SER A 32 -4.69 20.82 -1.57
C SER A 32 -5.15 19.37 -1.46
N VAL A 33 -5.85 19.03 -0.37
CA VAL A 33 -6.20 17.65 -0.03
C VAL A 33 -7.70 17.46 -0.06
N TRP A 34 -8.12 16.40 -0.73
CA TRP A 34 -9.48 15.88 -0.66
C TRP A 34 -9.51 14.47 -0.08
N ASN A 35 -10.47 14.19 0.76
CA ASN A 35 -10.74 12.84 1.25
C ASN A 35 -12.25 12.65 1.49
N ARG A 36 -12.78 11.49 1.11
CA ARG A 36 -14.22 11.14 1.29
C ARG A 36 -14.71 11.40 2.72
N THR A 37 -13.92 11.08 3.72
CA THR A 37 -14.16 11.43 5.11
C THR A 37 -13.26 12.60 5.48
N ALA A 38 -13.75 13.83 5.41
CA ALA A 38 -12.96 15.06 5.59
C ALA A 38 -12.15 15.06 6.88
N ALA A 39 -12.71 14.56 7.99
CA ALA A 39 -12.03 14.48 9.29
C ALA A 39 -10.68 13.73 9.24
N LYS A 40 -10.51 12.76 8.33
CA LYS A 40 -9.23 12.05 8.16
C LYS A 40 -8.14 12.92 7.53
N ALA A 41 -8.49 13.99 6.83
CA ALA A 41 -7.55 14.92 6.24
C ALA A 41 -7.16 16.09 7.19
N GLU A 42 -7.95 16.36 8.23
CA GLU A 42 -7.71 17.46 9.18
C GLU A 42 -6.27 17.52 9.75
N PRO A 43 -5.61 16.38 10.09
CA PRO A 43 -4.22 16.44 10.55
C PRO A 43 -3.22 17.03 9.54
N LEU A 44 -3.58 17.10 8.25
CA LEU A 44 -2.75 17.75 7.22
C LEU A 44 -2.87 19.27 7.22
N LYS A 45 -4.00 19.81 7.70
CA LYS A 45 -4.21 21.25 7.86
C LYS A 45 -3.19 21.86 8.85
N ALA A 46 -2.96 21.17 9.97
CA ALA A 46 -1.95 21.57 10.94
C ALA A 46 -0.51 21.51 10.37
N ALA A 47 -0.27 20.75 9.32
CA ALA A 47 1.00 20.67 8.61
C ALA A 47 1.13 21.72 7.49
N GLY A 48 0.10 22.55 7.23
CA GLY A 48 0.08 23.57 6.18
C GLY A 48 -0.68 23.17 4.90
N GLY A 49 -1.33 21.99 4.88
CA GLY A 49 -2.16 21.55 3.74
C GLY A 49 -3.53 22.26 3.72
N LYS A 50 -4.09 22.42 2.54
CA LYS A 50 -5.41 23.01 2.31
C LYS A 50 -6.43 21.89 2.13
N ILE A 51 -7.52 21.86 2.92
CA ILE A 51 -8.56 20.85 2.76
C ILE A 51 -9.65 21.43 1.85
N VAL A 52 -9.96 20.70 0.76
CA VAL A 52 -11.01 21.07 -0.20
C VAL A 52 -12.27 20.23 0.01
N LYS A 53 -13.41 20.77 -0.41
CA LYS A 53 -14.71 20.13 -0.19
C LYS A 53 -15.01 19.02 -1.21
N ARG A 54 -14.57 19.20 -2.46
CA ARG A 54 -14.83 18.29 -3.58
C ARG A 54 -13.52 17.96 -4.29
N ALA A 55 -13.41 16.80 -4.88
CA ALA A 55 -12.26 16.45 -5.71
C ALA A 55 -12.13 17.38 -6.93
N ALA A 56 -13.25 17.87 -7.46
CA ALA A 56 -13.30 18.86 -8.55
C ALA A 56 -12.60 20.20 -8.19
N ASP A 57 -12.51 20.55 -6.90
CA ASP A 57 -11.82 21.76 -6.46
C ASP A 57 -10.29 21.68 -6.67
N LEU A 58 -9.78 20.51 -7.09
CA LEU A 58 -8.39 20.29 -7.48
C LEU A 58 -8.11 20.60 -8.98
N ALA A 59 -9.09 21.06 -9.75
CA ALA A 59 -8.91 21.29 -11.19
C ALA A 59 -7.81 22.32 -11.55
N GLY A 60 -7.48 23.22 -10.62
CA GLY A 60 -6.48 24.26 -10.84
C GLY A 60 -5.05 23.91 -10.44
N VAL A 61 -4.75 22.67 -10.03
CA VAL A 61 -3.41 22.25 -9.60
C VAL A 61 -2.55 21.77 -10.79
N ASP A 62 -1.24 21.69 -10.58
CA ASP A 62 -0.28 21.26 -11.61
C ASP A 62 -0.23 19.73 -11.73
N VAL A 63 -0.40 19.01 -10.61
CA VAL A 63 -0.42 17.55 -10.55
C VAL A 63 -1.38 17.04 -9.47
N VAL A 64 -2.12 15.98 -9.75
CA VAL A 64 -2.96 15.28 -8.77
C VAL A 64 -2.33 13.94 -8.41
N PHE A 65 -2.08 13.73 -7.13
CA PHE A 65 -1.76 12.42 -6.57
C PHE A 65 -2.99 11.77 -5.98
N SER A 66 -3.09 10.44 -6.08
CA SER A 66 -4.15 9.67 -5.44
C SER A 66 -3.63 8.40 -4.79
N ILE A 67 -4.30 7.98 -3.71
CA ILE A 67 -4.16 6.66 -3.12
C ILE A 67 -5.49 6.26 -2.47
N VAL A 68 -6.18 5.32 -3.12
CA VAL A 68 -7.51 4.84 -2.72
C VAL A 68 -7.53 3.31 -2.63
N SER A 69 -8.67 2.72 -2.23
CA SER A 69 -8.72 1.29 -1.93
C SER A 69 -8.96 0.40 -3.15
N THR A 70 -9.75 0.88 -4.13
CA THR A 70 -10.19 0.10 -5.30
C THR A 70 -10.15 0.94 -6.57
N GLY A 71 -10.15 0.28 -7.75
CA GLY A 71 -10.30 0.95 -9.04
C GLY A 71 -11.62 1.70 -9.17
N LYS A 72 -12.70 1.15 -8.61
CA LYS A 72 -14.01 1.84 -8.55
C LYS A 72 -13.95 3.13 -7.74
N ASP A 73 -13.27 3.14 -6.59
CA ASP A 73 -13.05 4.36 -5.83
C ASP A 73 -12.24 5.37 -6.65
N LEU A 74 -11.20 4.91 -7.37
CA LEU A 74 -10.35 5.78 -8.20
C LEU A 74 -11.15 6.38 -9.36
N GLU A 75 -11.94 5.58 -10.05
CA GLU A 75 -12.83 6.06 -11.12
C GLU A 75 -13.83 7.10 -10.60
N GLN A 76 -14.45 6.84 -9.45
CA GLN A 76 -15.39 7.75 -8.83
C GLN A 76 -14.78 9.11 -8.46
N VAL A 77 -13.55 9.10 -7.89
CA VAL A 77 -12.91 10.36 -7.46
C VAL A 77 -12.30 11.13 -8.61
N TYR A 78 -12.08 10.51 -9.77
CA TYR A 78 -11.62 11.19 -10.97
C TYR A 78 -12.77 11.64 -11.86
N PHE A 79 -13.74 10.78 -12.14
CA PHE A 79 -14.76 10.98 -13.19
C PHE A 79 -16.19 11.07 -12.67
N GLY A 80 -16.44 10.86 -11.36
CA GLY A 80 -17.75 11.14 -10.77
C GLY A 80 -18.14 12.61 -10.92
N ALA A 81 -19.40 12.97 -10.65
CA ALA A 81 -19.94 14.32 -10.85
C ALA A 81 -19.10 15.43 -10.19
N GLU A 82 -18.45 15.12 -9.06
CA GLU A 82 -17.54 16.04 -8.34
C GLU A 82 -16.08 15.56 -8.41
N GLY A 83 -15.71 14.80 -9.42
CA GLY A 83 -14.39 14.22 -9.59
C GLY A 83 -13.35 15.24 -10.07
N ALA A 84 -12.06 14.95 -9.81
CA ALA A 84 -10.96 15.83 -10.16
C ALA A 84 -10.79 16.03 -11.69
N ALA A 85 -11.31 15.12 -12.51
CA ALA A 85 -11.33 15.18 -13.96
C ALA A 85 -12.73 15.43 -14.56
N ALA A 86 -13.73 15.79 -13.75
CA ALA A 86 -15.10 16.04 -14.22
C ALA A 86 -15.25 17.27 -15.13
N GLY A 87 -14.29 18.18 -15.13
CA GLY A 87 -14.31 19.41 -15.94
C GLY A 87 -14.18 19.21 -17.45
N GLY A 88 -13.81 18.02 -17.91
CA GLY A 88 -13.61 17.68 -19.31
C GLY A 88 -12.34 18.29 -19.91
N LYS A 89 -12.20 18.16 -21.24
CA LYS A 89 -10.97 18.50 -21.99
C LYS A 89 -10.51 19.95 -21.73
N GLY A 90 -9.27 20.11 -21.32
CA GLY A 90 -8.64 21.41 -21.08
C GLY A 90 -9.02 22.09 -19.76
N LYS A 91 -9.84 21.43 -18.92
CA LYS A 91 -10.25 21.93 -17.59
C LYS A 91 -9.87 20.97 -16.47
N VAL A 92 -8.92 20.10 -16.72
CA VAL A 92 -8.41 19.10 -15.77
C VAL A 92 -6.93 19.33 -15.53
N PRO A 93 -6.38 18.91 -14.38
CA PRO A 93 -4.93 18.87 -14.14
C PRO A 93 -4.21 18.11 -15.26
N GLY A 94 -3.07 18.62 -15.70
CA GLY A 94 -2.33 18.01 -16.83
C GLY A 94 -1.66 16.67 -16.49
N LEU A 95 -1.52 16.34 -15.19
CA LEU A 95 -0.86 15.13 -14.75
C LEU A 95 -1.58 14.50 -13.54
N PHE A 96 -1.88 13.21 -13.63
CA PHE A 96 -2.38 12.39 -12.54
C PHE A 96 -1.36 11.30 -12.20
N VAL A 97 -1.08 11.12 -10.93
CA VAL A 97 -0.16 10.10 -10.40
C VAL A 97 -0.90 9.26 -9.38
N ASP A 98 -1.19 8.01 -9.71
CA ASP A 98 -1.94 7.14 -8.80
C ASP A 98 -1.05 6.11 -8.11
N CYS A 99 -1.09 6.12 -6.77
CA CYS A 99 -0.34 5.24 -5.89
C CYS A 99 -1.14 4.03 -5.36
N SER A 100 -2.38 3.84 -5.82
CA SER A 100 -3.25 2.75 -5.39
C SER A 100 -2.76 1.38 -5.86
N THR A 101 -3.27 0.31 -5.26
CA THR A 101 -3.12 -1.07 -5.78
C THR A 101 -4.45 -1.53 -6.34
N ILE A 102 -4.57 -1.50 -7.66
CA ILE A 102 -5.77 -1.83 -8.45
C ILE A 102 -5.42 -2.79 -9.58
N ALA A 103 -6.42 -3.35 -10.24
CA ALA A 103 -6.24 -4.21 -11.40
C ALA A 103 -5.59 -3.47 -12.57
N VAL A 104 -4.92 -4.22 -13.43
CA VAL A 104 -4.24 -3.70 -14.63
C VAL A 104 -5.25 -3.06 -15.57
N GLU A 105 -6.38 -3.73 -15.79
CA GLU A 105 -7.46 -3.33 -16.70
C GLU A 105 -8.17 -2.07 -16.19
N GLU A 106 -8.44 -1.99 -14.88
CA GLU A 106 -9.02 -0.78 -14.25
C GLU A 106 -8.11 0.43 -14.46
N SER A 107 -6.80 0.24 -14.26
CA SER A 107 -5.78 1.29 -14.45
C SER A 107 -5.69 1.74 -15.91
N ALA A 108 -5.70 0.79 -16.86
CA ALA A 108 -5.68 1.07 -18.29
C ALA A 108 -6.91 1.87 -18.73
N ALA A 109 -8.11 1.49 -18.27
CA ALA A 109 -9.35 2.21 -18.58
C ALA A 109 -9.32 3.67 -18.05
N ILE A 110 -8.79 3.87 -16.84
CA ILE A 110 -8.62 5.21 -16.24
C ILE A 110 -7.63 6.04 -17.06
N ARG A 111 -6.49 5.47 -17.46
CA ARG A 111 -5.48 6.12 -18.29
C ARG A 111 -6.08 6.61 -19.62
N GLU A 112 -6.87 5.77 -20.30
CA GLU A 112 -7.51 6.15 -21.56
C GLU A 112 -8.51 7.30 -21.38
N LYS A 113 -9.29 7.30 -20.30
CA LYS A 113 -10.23 8.39 -19.99
C LYS A 113 -9.49 9.70 -19.71
N LEU A 114 -8.39 9.66 -18.95
CA LEU A 114 -7.57 10.84 -18.67
C LEU A 114 -6.90 11.35 -19.94
N ARG A 115 -6.37 10.47 -20.80
CA ARG A 115 -5.80 10.83 -22.09
C ARG A 115 -6.84 11.54 -22.99
N ALA A 116 -8.06 11.04 -23.03
CA ALA A 116 -9.16 11.69 -23.77
C ALA A 116 -9.50 13.08 -23.20
N ALA A 117 -9.34 13.29 -21.88
CA ALA A 117 -9.48 14.60 -21.24
C ALA A 117 -8.26 15.52 -21.43
N GLY A 118 -7.17 15.02 -22.02
CA GLY A 118 -5.94 15.79 -22.28
C GLY A 118 -4.96 15.79 -21.11
N ALA A 119 -5.01 14.79 -20.23
CA ALA A 119 -4.11 14.63 -19.10
C ALA A 119 -3.22 13.38 -19.24
N ASP A 120 -2.00 13.47 -18.75
CA ASP A 120 -1.10 12.33 -18.58
C ASP A 120 -1.44 11.55 -17.31
N TYR A 121 -1.15 10.25 -17.35
CA TYR A 121 -1.34 9.35 -16.19
C TYR A 121 -0.09 8.54 -15.92
N ILE A 122 0.34 8.55 -14.65
CA ILE A 122 1.43 7.72 -14.13
C ILE A 122 0.86 6.78 -13.06
N ALA A 123 1.01 5.49 -13.27
CA ALA A 123 0.81 4.50 -12.24
C ALA A 123 2.09 4.47 -11.37
N ALA A 124 1.97 4.79 -10.09
CA ALA A 124 3.11 4.87 -9.16
C ALA A 124 2.83 4.20 -7.81
N PRO A 125 2.47 2.90 -7.79
CA PRO A 125 2.24 2.18 -6.54
C PRO A 125 3.50 2.11 -5.69
N VAL A 126 3.31 1.99 -4.37
CA VAL A 126 4.38 2.08 -3.38
C VAL A 126 4.58 0.79 -2.61
N SER A 127 5.79 0.57 -2.09
CA SER A 127 6.14 -0.55 -1.22
C SER A 127 6.52 -0.07 0.17
N GLY A 128 5.75 -0.50 1.16
CA GLY A 128 5.89 -0.20 2.58
C GLY A 128 4.55 0.10 3.24
N ASN A 129 4.59 0.50 4.50
CA ASN A 129 3.44 0.91 5.31
C ASN A 129 3.66 2.30 5.92
N ALA A 130 2.72 2.78 6.74
CA ALA A 130 2.82 4.12 7.34
C ALA A 130 4.11 4.34 8.14
N SER A 131 4.58 3.34 8.89
CA SER A 131 5.83 3.41 9.65
C SER A 131 7.06 3.50 8.73
N VAL A 132 7.04 2.75 7.61
CA VAL A 132 8.08 2.83 6.57
C VAL A 132 8.13 4.22 5.93
N ILE A 133 6.98 4.87 5.70
CA ILE A 133 6.93 6.26 5.20
C ILE A 133 7.56 7.22 6.22
N VAL A 134 7.16 7.11 7.49
CA VAL A 134 7.69 7.97 8.56
C VAL A 134 9.20 7.80 8.69
N ALA A 135 9.70 6.57 8.61
CA ALA A 135 11.14 6.26 8.65
C ALA A 135 11.91 6.74 7.40
N GLY A 136 11.22 7.20 6.34
CA GLY A 136 11.87 7.60 5.09
C GLY A 136 12.42 6.44 4.26
N LYS A 137 11.82 5.26 4.40
CA LYS A 137 12.26 4.02 3.72
C LYS A 137 11.26 3.50 2.69
N LEU A 138 10.25 4.31 2.30
CA LEU A 138 9.29 3.96 1.27
C LEU A 138 9.98 3.93 -0.10
N SER A 139 9.60 2.96 -0.94
CA SER A 139 9.95 2.91 -2.36
C SER A 139 8.70 2.93 -3.24
N ALA A 140 8.86 3.29 -4.50
CA ALA A 140 7.82 3.31 -5.51
C ALA A 140 8.31 2.63 -6.80
N VAL A 141 7.38 2.08 -7.55
CA VAL A 141 7.59 1.68 -8.94
C VAL A 141 6.65 2.50 -9.81
N ALA A 142 7.10 2.97 -10.97
CA ALA A 142 6.31 3.87 -11.81
C ALA A 142 6.30 3.39 -13.27
N SER A 143 5.15 3.58 -13.93
CA SER A 143 4.99 3.37 -15.37
C SER A 143 4.03 4.40 -15.96
N GLY A 144 4.15 4.64 -17.27
CA GLY A 144 3.40 5.60 -18.04
C GLY A 144 4.32 6.42 -18.97
N PRO A 145 3.85 7.46 -19.65
CA PRO A 145 4.67 8.24 -20.58
C PRO A 145 5.94 8.76 -19.90
N GLU A 146 7.12 8.50 -20.48
CA GLU A 146 8.40 8.83 -19.83
C GLU A 146 8.51 10.33 -19.52
N ALA A 147 8.07 11.20 -20.42
CA ALA A 147 8.09 12.65 -20.21
C ALA A 147 7.23 13.07 -19.00
N ALA A 148 6.08 12.41 -18.77
CA ALA A 148 5.22 12.65 -17.62
C ALA A 148 5.86 12.08 -16.34
N PHE A 149 6.49 10.90 -16.42
CA PHE A 149 7.25 10.33 -15.31
C PHE A 149 8.36 11.27 -14.84
N ARG A 150 9.17 11.84 -15.77
CA ARG A 150 10.25 12.78 -15.41
C ARG A 150 9.76 14.01 -14.66
N LYS A 151 8.52 14.47 -14.93
CA LYS A 151 7.87 15.54 -14.15
C LYS A 151 7.42 15.07 -12.76
N ALA A 152 6.90 13.83 -12.65
CA ALA A 152 6.40 13.26 -11.40
C ALA A 152 7.52 12.77 -10.48
N GLU A 153 8.62 12.25 -11.01
CA GLU A 153 9.71 11.59 -10.27
C GLU A 153 10.24 12.41 -9.09
N PRO A 154 10.57 13.72 -9.22
CA PRO A 154 11.04 14.52 -8.09
C PRO A 154 10.03 14.57 -6.95
N LEU A 155 8.74 14.65 -7.25
CA LEU A 155 7.66 14.67 -6.26
C LEU A 155 7.48 13.31 -5.60
N ILE A 156 7.55 12.21 -6.38
CA ILE A 156 7.47 10.85 -5.86
C ILE A 156 8.63 10.59 -4.90
N LYS A 157 9.84 11.03 -5.21
CA LYS A 157 11.04 10.91 -4.34
C LYS A 157 10.89 11.60 -2.99
N VAL A 158 10.05 12.63 -2.87
CA VAL A 158 9.78 13.30 -1.59
C VAL A 158 9.15 12.33 -0.59
N PHE A 159 8.20 11.50 -1.02
CA PHE A 159 7.55 10.54 -0.12
C PHE A 159 8.10 9.11 -0.24
N ALA A 160 8.82 8.78 -1.32
CA ALA A 160 9.47 7.49 -1.55
C ALA A 160 11.00 7.66 -1.75
N PRO A 161 11.73 8.15 -0.74
CA PRO A 161 13.16 8.47 -0.88
C PRO A 161 14.07 7.25 -0.99
N ASN A 162 13.58 6.05 -0.64
CA ASN A 162 14.36 4.80 -0.74
C ASN A 162 14.57 4.33 -2.19
N GLY A 163 13.80 4.88 -3.13
CA GLY A 163 13.95 4.63 -4.56
C GLY A 163 12.66 4.72 -5.33
N VAL A 164 12.78 5.16 -6.59
CA VAL A 164 11.69 5.17 -7.58
C VAL A 164 12.21 4.45 -8.82
N SER A 165 11.60 3.31 -9.14
CA SER A 165 11.96 2.50 -10.32
C SER A 165 10.97 2.79 -11.45
N TYR A 166 11.45 3.32 -12.58
CA TYR A 166 10.65 3.40 -13.80
C TYR A 166 10.76 2.09 -14.58
N VAL A 167 9.61 1.51 -14.93
CA VAL A 167 9.54 0.18 -15.57
C VAL A 167 8.96 0.22 -16.99
N GLY A 168 8.81 1.40 -17.56
CA GLY A 168 8.30 1.58 -18.93
C GLY A 168 6.90 2.16 -18.97
N GLU A 169 6.26 2.05 -20.13
CA GLU A 169 4.94 2.63 -20.40
C GLU A 169 3.79 1.72 -19.95
N GLY A 170 2.57 2.22 -20.06
CA GLY A 170 1.35 1.48 -19.74
C GLY A 170 1.23 1.13 -18.27
N GLU A 171 0.82 -0.12 -18.00
CA GLU A 171 0.44 -0.57 -16.66
C GLU A 171 1.53 -1.44 -15.97
N LEU A 172 2.78 -1.40 -16.46
CA LEU A 172 3.85 -2.28 -15.97
C LEU A 172 4.12 -2.10 -14.45
N ALA A 173 3.95 -0.90 -13.93
CA ALA A 173 4.06 -0.68 -12.48
C ALA A 173 2.97 -1.40 -11.67
N ARG A 174 1.76 -1.57 -12.25
CA ARG A 174 0.69 -2.36 -11.62
C ARG A 174 1.07 -3.83 -11.55
N VAL A 175 1.59 -4.37 -12.64
CA VAL A 175 2.09 -5.76 -12.68
C VAL A 175 3.19 -5.96 -11.64
N CYS A 176 4.18 -5.07 -11.59
CA CYS A 176 5.23 -5.12 -10.57
C CYS A 176 4.67 -5.07 -9.14
N LYS A 177 3.67 -4.21 -8.89
CA LYS A 177 3.07 -4.08 -7.56
C LYS A 177 2.25 -5.31 -7.18
N ILE A 178 1.49 -5.89 -8.11
CA ILE A 178 0.74 -7.13 -7.89
C ILE A 178 1.72 -8.25 -7.56
N ALA A 179 2.75 -8.46 -8.38
CA ALA A 179 3.78 -9.48 -8.15
C ALA A 179 4.50 -9.30 -6.79
N HIS A 180 4.84 -8.05 -6.43
CA HIS A 180 5.40 -7.71 -5.12
C HIS A 180 4.47 -8.11 -3.96
N ASN A 181 3.17 -7.83 -4.06
CA ASN A 181 2.22 -8.12 -2.99
C ASN A 181 1.86 -9.62 -2.93
N VAL A 182 1.89 -10.32 -4.06
CA VAL A 182 1.84 -11.80 -4.09
C VAL A 182 3.02 -12.38 -3.29
N MET A 183 4.25 -11.93 -3.57
CA MET A 183 5.42 -12.36 -2.81
C MET A 183 5.27 -12.03 -1.32
N LEU A 184 4.78 -10.84 -0.96
CA LEU A 184 4.54 -10.45 0.43
C LEU A 184 3.59 -11.42 1.13
N GLY A 185 2.49 -11.82 0.46
CA GLY A 185 1.51 -12.76 1.03
C GLY A 185 2.09 -14.15 1.26
N VAL A 186 2.91 -14.65 0.34
CA VAL A 186 3.61 -15.94 0.49
C VAL A 186 4.68 -15.85 1.60
N VAL A 187 5.44 -14.75 1.63
CA VAL A 187 6.50 -14.57 2.63
C VAL A 187 5.94 -14.51 4.06
N ILE A 188 4.83 -13.80 4.29
CA ILE A 188 4.28 -13.74 5.66
C ILE A 188 3.68 -15.08 6.09
N GLU A 189 3.03 -15.79 5.20
CA GLU A 189 2.49 -17.10 5.49
C GLU A 189 3.62 -18.06 5.87
N ASN A 190 4.64 -18.18 5.03
CA ASN A 190 5.79 -19.03 5.30
C ASN A 190 6.58 -18.58 6.55
N LEU A 191 6.76 -17.27 6.77
CA LEU A 191 7.40 -16.74 7.97
C LEU A 191 6.68 -17.20 9.25
N ILE A 192 5.36 -17.23 9.23
CA ILE A 192 4.55 -17.72 10.33
C ILE A 192 4.76 -19.23 10.51
N GLU A 193 4.66 -20.03 9.45
CA GLU A 193 4.87 -21.49 9.51
C GLU A 193 6.19 -21.86 10.18
N ILE A 194 7.31 -21.29 9.68
CA ILE A 194 8.64 -21.62 10.21
C ILE A 194 8.86 -21.08 11.63
N THR A 195 8.24 -19.96 11.99
CA THR A 195 8.27 -19.41 13.33
C THR A 195 7.50 -20.33 14.30
N LEU A 196 6.33 -20.84 13.91
CA LEU A 196 5.56 -21.80 14.70
C LEU A 196 6.29 -23.14 14.84
N LEU A 197 6.93 -23.64 13.77
CA LEU A 197 7.73 -24.84 13.82
C LEU A 197 8.88 -24.72 14.83
N ALA A 198 9.67 -23.66 14.73
CA ALA A 198 10.78 -23.40 15.65
C ALA A 198 10.26 -23.27 17.11
N ASN A 199 9.14 -22.55 17.30
CA ASN A 199 8.55 -22.37 18.63
C ASN A 199 8.01 -23.68 19.23
N LYS A 200 7.41 -24.55 18.41
CA LYS A 200 6.94 -25.88 18.85
C LYS A 200 8.10 -26.80 19.27
N MET A 201 9.27 -26.61 18.68
CA MET A 201 10.53 -27.31 19.04
C MET A 201 11.26 -26.67 20.23
N GLY A 202 10.70 -25.64 20.85
CA GLY A 202 11.23 -25.01 22.06
C GLY A 202 12.12 -23.79 21.80
N VAL A 203 12.28 -23.32 20.55
CA VAL A 203 13.00 -22.09 20.26
C VAL A 203 12.08 -20.89 20.53
N PRO A 204 12.45 -19.92 21.38
CA PRO A 204 11.69 -18.68 21.53
C PRO A 204 11.53 -17.95 20.19
N ARG A 205 10.36 -17.38 19.93
CA ARG A 205 10.09 -16.66 18.67
C ARG A 205 11.04 -15.47 18.49
N GLU A 206 11.35 -14.76 19.57
CA GLU A 206 12.31 -13.65 19.56
C GLU A 206 13.68 -14.12 19.06
N ALA A 207 14.22 -15.18 19.62
CA ALA A 207 15.53 -15.73 19.26
C ALA A 207 15.56 -16.22 17.80
N PHE A 208 14.52 -16.94 17.35
CA PHE A 208 14.42 -17.41 15.97
C PHE A 208 14.36 -16.26 14.99
N LEU A 209 13.51 -15.25 15.22
CA LEU A 209 13.34 -14.11 14.33
C LEU A 209 14.57 -13.18 14.34
N ALA A 210 15.27 -13.06 15.48
CA ALA A 210 16.56 -12.37 15.54
C ALA A 210 17.60 -13.04 14.63
N PHE A 211 17.74 -14.37 14.72
CA PHE A 211 18.60 -15.15 13.83
C PHE A 211 18.21 -14.95 12.35
N LEU A 212 16.93 -15.13 12.02
CA LEU A 212 16.43 -14.98 10.66
C LEU A 212 16.76 -13.59 10.08
N ASN A 213 16.49 -12.54 10.86
CA ASN A 213 16.72 -11.15 10.44
C ASN A 213 18.19 -10.78 10.25
N ASN A 214 19.11 -11.50 10.88
CA ASN A 214 20.55 -11.34 10.73
C ASN A 214 21.14 -12.27 9.67
N SER A 215 20.35 -13.20 9.14
CA SER A 215 20.75 -14.10 8.06
C SER A 215 20.51 -13.49 6.68
N VAL A 216 20.92 -14.21 5.63
CA VAL A 216 20.65 -13.87 4.23
C VAL A 216 19.15 -13.81 3.88
N MET A 217 18.28 -14.40 4.70
CA MET A 217 16.83 -14.40 4.53
C MET A 217 16.17 -13.17 5.16
N GLY A 218 16.89 -12.35 5.92
CA GLY A 218 16.39 -11.14 6.54
C GLY A 218 16.06 -10.06 5.50
N SER A 219 14.94 -9.36 5.70
CA SER A 219 14.49 -8.25 4.87
C SER A 219 13.90 -7.13 5.74
N MET A 220 13.65 -5.95 5.16
CA MET A 220 12.92 -4.91 5.86
C MET A 220 11.54 -5.42 6.31
N PHE A 221 10.89 -6.24 5.48
CA PHE A 221 9.57 -6.79 5.77
C PHE A 221 9.61 -7.73 6.98
N THR A 222 10.53 -8.69 7.01
CA THR A 222 10.66 -9.63 8.13
C THR A 222 11.00 -8.90 9.43
N ARG A 223 11.89 -7.88 9.38
CA ARG A 223 12.25 -7.07 10.55
C ARG A 223 11.06 -6.34 11.15
N TYR A 224 10.30 -5.57 10.35
CA TYR A 224 9.18 -4.80 10.94
C TYR A 224 7.97 -5.67 11.30
N LYS A 225 7.89 -6.92 10.85
CA LYS A 225 6.86 -7.89 11.27
C LYS A 225 7.25 -8.69 12.52
N SER A 226 8.53 -8.81 12.81
CA SER A 226 9.01 -9.57 13.98
C SER A 226 8.40 -9.12 15.32
N PRO A 227 8.29 -7.81 15.65
CA PRO A 227 7.64 -7.38 16.90
C PRO A 227 6.21 -7.90 17.05
N ALA A 228 5.44 -7.91 15.95
CA ALA A 228 4.06 -8.40 15.96
C ALA A 228 4.02 -9.91 16.24
N LEU A 229 4.87 -10.71 15.59
CA LEU A 229 4.92 -12.16 15.78
C LEU A 229 5.45 -12.57 17.16
N VAL A 230 6.38 -11.82 17.74
CA VAL A 230 6.91 -12.07 19.10
C VAL A 230 5.90 -11.73 20.16
N ASN A 231 5.30 -10.54 20.07
CA ASN A 231 4.48 -9.96 21.13
C ASN A 231 2.98 -10.07 20.89
N LEU A 232 2.54 -10.66 19.78
CA LEU A 232 1.14 -10.79 19.39
C LEU A 232 0.42 -9.43 19.31
N ASP A 233 1.17 -8.38 18.89
CA ASP A 233 0.62 -7.04 18.65
C ASP A 233 0.15 -6.91 17.20
N TRP A 234 -1.15 -7.06 17.03
CA TRP A 234 -1.79 -7.04 15.71
C TRP A 234 -2.23 -5.63 15.28
N LYS A 235 -1.47 -4.62 15.67
CA LYS A 235 -1.69 -3.25 15.19
C LYS A 235 -1.63 -3.22 13.67
N THR A 236 -2.70 -2.75 13.06
CA THR A 236 -2.92 -2.85 11.63
C THR A 236 -1.90 -2.07 10.81
N THR A 237 -1.11 -2.76 10.02
CA THR A 237 -0.33 -2.19 8.92
C THR A 237 -0.99 -2.49 7.58
N PHE A 238 -1.59 -3.67 7.43
CA PHE A 238 -2.31 -4.11 6.25
C PHE A 238 -3.36 -5.16 6.67
N THR A 239 -4.61 -5.02 6.21
CA THR A 239 -5.70 -5.90 6.66
C THR A 239 -5.74 -7.23 5.90
N PRO A 240 -6.33 -8.30 6.48
CA PRO A 240 -6.52 -9.58 5.80
C PRO A 240 -7.28 -9.44 4.47
N GLU A 241 -8.32 -8.60 4.43
CA GLU A 241 -9.11 -8.40 3.20
C GLU A 241 -8.33 -7.72 2.09
N LEU A 242 -7.47 -6.75 2.41
CA LEU A 242 -6.62 -6.10 1.42
C LEU A 242 -5.54 -7.04 0.90
N LEU A 243 -4.95 -7.87 1.76
CA LEU A 243 -3.98 -8.88 1.32
C LEU A 243 -4.66 -9.93 0.44
N ARG A 244 -5.86 -10.42 0.83
CA ARG A 244 -6.63 -11.36 0.01
C ARG A 244 -6.92 -10.80 -1.38
N LYS A 245 -7.37 -9.53 -1.45
CA LYS A 245 -7.60 -8.84 -2.73
C LYS A 245 -6.34 -8.87 -3.61
N ASP A 246 -5.17 -8.58 -3.03
CA ASP A 246 -3.93 -8.54 -3.80
C ASP A 246 -3.47 -9.92 -4.26
N LEU A 247 -3.67 -10.98 -3.44
CA LEU A 247 -3.42 -12.36 -3.85
C LEU A 247 -4.40 -12.80 -4.96
N ASP A 248 -5.68 -12.44 -4.86
CA ASP A 248 -6.69 -12.73 -5.87
C ASP A 248 -6.34 -12.06 -7.21
N LEU A 249 -5.91 -10.77 -7.21
CA LEU A 249 -5.41 -10.08 -8.41
C LEU A 249 -4.22 -10.80 -9.04
N GLY A 250 -3.28 -11.27 -8.23
CA GLY A 250 -2.12 -12.01 -8.74
C GLY A 250 -2.48 -13.36 -9.34
N LEU A 251 -3.37 -14.12 -8.68
CA LEU A 251 -3.84 -15.40 -9.18
C LEU A 251 -4.67 -15.25 -10.46
N GLU A 252 -5.46 -14.20 -10.60
CA GLU A 252 -6.21 -13.89 -11.81
C GLU A 252 -5.28 -13.58 -12.96
N LEU A 253 -4.34 -12.65 -12.76
CA LEU A 253 -3.33 -12.32 -13.76
C LEU A 253 -2.49 -13.54 -14.16
N GLY A 254 -2.13 -14.42 -13.21
CA GLY A 254 -1.44 -15.67 -13.50
C GLY A 254 -2.25 -16.61 -14.40
N ARG A 255 -3.57 -16.77 -14.13
CA ARG A 255 -4.47 -17.57 -14.98
C ARG A 255 -4.57 -17.02 -16.41
N GLU A 256 -4.74 -15.71 -16.54
CA GLU A 256 -4.85 -15.04 -17.84
C GLU A 256 -3.58 -15.18 -18.68
N GLN A 257 -2.42 -15.12 -18.03
CA GLN A 257 -1.11 -15.21 -18.71
C GLN A 257 -0.54 -16.62 -18.77
N GLY A 258 -1.27 -17.64 -18.27
CA GLY A 258 -0.81 -19.03 -18.27
C GLY A 258 0.38 -19.30 -17.33
N VAL A 259 0.59 -18.45 -16.31
CA VAL A 259 1.63 -18.62 -15.30
C VAL A 259 1.10 -19.44 -14.12
N THR A 260 1.76 -20.57 -13.80
CA THR A 260 1.38 -21.42 -12.66
C THR A 260 1.80 -20.80 -11.33
N MET A 261 0.86 -20.71 -10.37
CA MET A 261 1.12 -20.05 -9.07
C MET A 261 0.63 -20.91 -7.88
N PRO A 262 1.10 -22.15 -7.73
CA PRO A 262 0.59 -23.07 -6.70
C PRO A 262 0.87 -22.57 -5.27
N VAL A 263 2.02 -21.98 -5.00
CA VAL A 263 2.40 -21.48 -3.67
C VAL A 263 1.53 -20.28 -3.28
N THR A 264 1.24 -19.39 -4.23
CA THR A 264 0.32 -18.26 -4.01
C THR A 264 -1.09 -18.74 -3.70
N ALA A 265 -1.56 -19.76 -4.42
CA ALA A 265 -2.88 -20.35 -4.18
C ALA A 265 -2.97 -20.94 -2.76
N ALA A 266 -1.95 -21.67 -2.31
CA ALA A 266 -1.89 -22.21 -0.95
C ALA A 266 -1.93 -21.09 0.11
N ALA A 267 -1.07 -20.08 -0.02
CA ALA A 267 -1.02 -18.94 0.91
C ALA A 267 -2.37 -18.17 0.96
N ARG A 268 -3.02 -18.02 -0.20
CA ARG A 268 -4.36 -17.41 -0.29
C ARG A 268 -5.40 -18.20 0.50
N GLU A 269 -5.37 -19.56 0.43
CA GLU A 269 -6.31 -20.40 1.15
C GLU A 269 -6.03 -20.42 2.67
N VAL A 270 -4.79 -20.34 3.11
CA VAL A 270 -4.45 -20.16 4.54
C VAL A 270 -5.05 -18.85 5.07
N LEU A 271 -4.89 -17.76 4.35
CA LEU A 271 -5.49 -16.46 4.70
C LEU A 271 -7.03 -16.54 4.70
N GLN A 272 -7.63 -17.24 3.73
CA GLN A 272 -9.09 -17.46 3.68
C GLN A 272 -9.58 -18.25 4.90
N SER A 273 -8.83 -19.26 5.34
CA SER A 273 -9.15 -20.05 6.52
C SER A 273 -9.15 -19.19 7.78
N HIS A 274 -8.19 -18.25 7.91
CA HIS A 274 -8.16 -17.28 9.00
C HIS A 274 -9.42 -16.38 9.03
N ILE A 275 -9.83 -15.86 7.89
CA ILE A 275 -11.03 -15.03 7.74
C ILE A 275 -12.29 -15.84 8.06
N ALA A 276 -12.38 -17.09 7.59
CA ALA A 276 -13.51 -17.97 7.86
C ALA A 276 -13.63 -18.34 9.34
N ALA A 277 -12.51 -18.69 9.98
CA ALA A 277 -12.47 -19.00 11.42
C ALA A 277 -12.94 -17.81 12.28
N ALA A 278 -12.56 -16.57 11.90
CA ALA A 278 -13.02 -15.37 12.57
C ALA A 278 -14.55 -15.17 12.46
N LYS A 279 -15.12 -15.46 11.29
CA LYS A 279 -16.57 -15.42 11.08
C LYS A 279 -17.30 -16.45 11.96
N GLN A 280 -16.78 -17.67 12.04
CA GLN A 280 -17.35 -18.74 12.87
C GLN A 280 -17.32 -18.41 14.37
N ARG A 281 -16.23 -17.79 14.85
CA ARG A 281 -16.12 -17.34 16.25
C ARG A 281 -16.97 -16.11 16.58
N GLY A 282 -17.47 -15.38 15.57
CA GLY A 282 -18.22 -14.15 15.76
C GLY A 282 -17.35 -12.91 16.02
N ASP A 283 -16.03 -13.01 15.88
CA ASP A 283 -15.07 -11.91 16.09
C ASP A 283 -14.53 -11.28 14.79
N ALA A 284 -15.19 -11.55 13.67
CA ALA A 284 -14.76 -11.12 12.34
C ALA A 284 -14.46 -9.62 12.24
N ALA A 285 -15.29 -8.77 12.85
CA ALA A 285 -15.08 -7.31 12.80
C ALA A 285 -13.72 -6.91 13.43
N LYS A 286 -13.34 -7.53 14.54
CA LYS A 286 -12.04 -7.32 15.19
C LYS A 286 -10.89 -7.85 14.33
N VAL A 287 -11.00 -9.08 13.86
CA VAL A 287 -9.96 -9.77 13.07
C VAL A 287 -9.73 -9.08 11.74
N LEU A 288 -10.80 -8.68 11.02
CA LEU A 288 -10.68 -8.00 9.73
C LEU A 288 -10.14 -6.57 9.86
N ALA A 289 -10.27 -5.95 11.03
CA ALA A 289 -9.65 -4.67 11.33
C ALA A 289 -8.19 -4.79 11.79
N ALA A 290 -7.74 -5.97 12.20
CA ALA A 290 -6.37 -6.23 12.66
C ALA A 290 -5.38 -6.37 11.50
N ASP A 291 -4.11 -6.54 11.84
CA ASP A 291 -3.07 -6.88 10.87
C ASP A 291 -3.22 -8.33 10.36
N PHE A 292 -2.96 -8.56 9.09
CA PHE A 292 -3.05 -9.91 8.50
C PHE A 292 -2.13 -10.94 9.18
N ALA A 293 -1.03 -10.50 9.82
CA ALA A 293 -0.15 -11.39 10.56
C ALA A 293 -0.84 -12.07 11.75
N ALA A 294 -2.02 -11.59 12.19
CA ALA A 294 -2.85 -12.25 13.20
C ALA A 294 -3.30 -13.67 12.79
N MET A 295 -3.16 -14.04 11.50
CA MET A 295 -3.38 -15.43 11.07
C MET A 295 -2.44 -16.42 11.77
N ALA A 296 -1.33 -15.95 12.38
CA ALA A 296 -0.47 -16.76 13.23
C ALA A 296 -1.22 -17.45 14.38
N GLU A 297 -2.22 -16.78 14.97
CA GLU A 297 -3.04 -17.39 16.04
C GLU A 297 -3.91 -18.53 15.50
N THR A 298 -4.49 -18.36 14.31
CA THR A 298 -5.30 -19.41 13.66
C THR A 298 -4.45 -20.61 13.26
N MET A 299 -3.26 -20.36 12.69
CA MET A 299 -2.31 -21.41 12.29
C MET A 299 -1.76 -22.16 13.53
N ALA A 300 -1.43 -21.44 14.59
CA ALA A 300 -1.02 -22.04 15.86
C ALA A 300 -2.11 -22.95 16.45
N GLN A 301 -3.36 -22.46 16.49
CA GLN A 301 -4.50 -23.24 16.96
C GLN A 301 -4.70 -24.53 16.13
N ALA A 302 -4.63 -24.44 14.82
CA ALA A 302 -4.71 -25.58 13.92
C ALA A 302 -3.57 -26.60 14.14
N SER A 303 -2.42 -26.12 14.67
CA SER A 303 -1.25 -26.94 15.02
C SER A 303 -1.26 -27.43 16.49
N GLY A 304 -2.37 -27.25 17.23
CA GLY A 304 -2.48 -27.61 18.64
C GLY A 304 -1.59 -26.77 19.56
N MET A 305 -1.31 -25.53 19.18
CA MET A 305 -0.48 -24.58 19.94
C MET A 305 -1.34 -23.44 20.49
N LYS A 306 -0.96 -22.92 21.66
CA LYS A 306 -1.48 -21.68 22.21
C LYS A 306 -0.32 -20.68 22.32
N LEU A 307 -0.40 -19.59 21.57
CA LEU A 307 0.59 -18.54 21.64
C LEU A 307 0.35 -17.64 22.86
N ALA A 308 1.44 -17.15 23.43
CA ALA A 308 1.44 -16.07 24.42
C ALA A 308 2.47 -15.02 24.00
N SER A 309 2.23 -13.75 24.34
CA SER A 309 3.24 -12.70 24.14
C SER A 309 4.53 -13.04 24.88
N GLU A 310 5.67 -12.83 24.25
CA GLU A 310 6.97 -13.01 24.90
C GLU A 310 7.41 -11.73 25.65
N ASN A 311 6.67 -10.62 25.46
CA ASN A 311 6.94 -9.32 26.10
C ASN A 311 8.41 -8.88 25.96
N LYS A 312 8.98 -9.08 24.75
CA LYS A 312 10.36 -8.73 24.45
C LYS A 312 10.45 -7.46 23.59
N PRO A 313 11.42 -6.59 23.82
CA PRO A 313 11.74 -5.53 22.88
C PRO A 313 12.34 -6.14 21.60
N VAL A 314 11.72 -5.87 20.46
CA VAL A 314 12.17 -6.36 19.16
C VAL A 314 12.35 -5.18 18.22
N PRO A 315 13.56 -4.96 17.66
CA PRO A 315 13.79 -3.89 16.69
C PRO A 315 12.92 -4.07 15.44
N THR A 316 12.40 -2.98 14.93
CA THR A 316 11.61 -2.98 13.68
C THR A 316 12.49 -2.90 12.42
N GLY A 317 13.77 -2.55 12.58
CA GLY A 317 14.65 -2.22 11.47
C GLY A 317 14.29 -0.91 10.76
N LEU A 318 13.37 -0.14 11.36
CA LEU A 318 12.95 1.18 10.86
C LEU A 318 13.57 2.34 11.66
N GLU A 319 14.30 2.03 12.71
CA GLU A 319 15.05 2.97 13.50
C GLU A 319 16.09 3.71 12.63
N ARG A 320 16.44 4.94 13.01
CA ARG A 320 17.45 5.77 12.33
C ARG A 320 18.85 5.38 12.72
#